data_60f1984707d16279905fc8af50f27f70
#
_entry.id   60f1984707d16279905fc8af50f27f70
#
_cell.length_a   1.000
_cell.length_b   1.000
_cell.length_c   1.000
_cell.angle_alpha   90.00
_cell.angle_beta   90.00
_cell.angle_gamma   90.00
#
_symmetry.space_group_name_H-M   'P 1'
#
loop_
_entity.id
_entity.type
_entity.pdbx_description
1 polymer ?
#
loop_
_entity_poly.entity_id
_entity_poly.type
_entity_poly.pdbx_seq_one_letter_code
_entity_poly.pdbx_strand_id
1 'polypeptide(L)'
;MRKFENIDVIAFDADDTLWDCQSHFSDVERRYCDILSPYADAKTVSDELFAVETSNMSQLGYGGKAFTISLVENALRLSGYRMAAADVARIVDLGKSLLRLPATPLPGVREALEALKGYRLVVFTKGELLDQHSKLMRSGLSQYFSHVEVVTDKTEATCLSLCRTLRVEPRRLLMVGNSFKSDIAPMLSIGASAVYVPFHVTWKYEHTEEFAHERLRQISDIVELPALL
;
A
#
# COMPACT_ATOMS: atom_id res chain seq x y z
N MET A 1 -9.99 11.75 22.23
CA MET A 1 -10.87 11.13 21.19
C MET A 1 -11.75 10.06 21.86
N ARG A 2 -12.95 9.79 21.31
CA ARG A 2 -13.79 8.68 21.81
C ARG A 2 -13.14 7.35 21.45
N LYS A 3 -13.02 6.43 22.41
CA LYS A 3 -12.44 5.09 22.23
C LYS A 3 -13.35 4.20 21.38
N PHE A 4 -12.75 3.22 20.72
CA PHE A 4 -13.49 2.10 20.13
C PHE A 4 -13.85 1.10 21.22
N GLU A 5 -15.01 0.49 21.08
CA GLU A 5 -15.50 -0.52 22.01
C GLU A 5 -15.70 -1.85 21.26
N ASN A 6 -15.47 -2.97 21.95
CA ASN A 6 -15.73 -4.32 21.45
C ASN A 6 -14.94 -4.69 20.17
N ILE A 7 -13.68 -4.28 20.06
CA ILE A 7 -12.78 -4.70 18.99
C ILE A 7 -12.11 -6.03 19.37
N ASP A 8 -12.17 -7.03 18.51
CA ASP A 8 -11.50 -8.33 18.65
C ASP A 8 -10.26 -8.44 17.77
N VAL A 9 -10.35 -7.87 16.56
CA VAL A 9 -9.32 -7.98 15.53
C VAL A 9 -8.93 -6.60 15.04
N ILE A 10 -7.63 -6.37 14.92
CA ILE A 10 -7.08 -5.16 14.29
C ILE A 10 -6.35 -5.61 13.02
N ALA A 11 -6.84 -5.16 11.87
CA ALA A 11 -6.24 -5.36 10.57
C ALA A 11 -5.39 -4.14 10.21
N PHE A 12 -4.16 -4.38 9.81
CA PHE A 12 -3.23 -3.33 9.36
C PHE A 12 -3.02 -3.46 7.86
N ASP A 13 -3.11 -2.34 7.17
CA ASP A 13 -2.44 -2.21 5.89
C ASP A 13 -0.92 -2.29 6.09
N ALA A 14 -0.17 -2.55 5.01
CA ALA A 14 1.26 -2.77 5.10
C ALA A 14 2.08 -1.61 4.53
N ASP A 15 1.97 -1.37 3.23
CA ASP A 15 2.75 -0.36 2.51
C ASP A 15 2.30 1.04 2.93
N ASP A 16 3.23 1.90 3.35
CA ASP A 16 2.99 3.26 3.85
C ASP A 16 2.17 3.35 5.17
N THR A 17 1.92 2.18 5.79
CA THR A 17 1.32 2.07 7.13
C THR A 17 2.30 1.44 8.12
N LEU A 18 2.91 0.31 7.76
CA LEU A 18 3.91 -0.38 8.59
C LEU A 18 5.35 -0.07 8.17
N TRP A 19 5.60 0.18 6.89
CA TRP A 19 6.89 0.55 6.30
C TRP A 19 6.69 1.47 5.10
N ASP A 20 7.70 2.28 4.80
CA ASP A 20 7.69 3.15 3.62
C ASP A 20 7.79 2.32 2.33
N CYS A 21 6.91 2.62 1.40
CA CYS A 21 6.87 2.02 0.07
C CYS A 21 6.80 3.09 -1.03
N GLN A 22 5.86 4.02 -0.95
CA GLN A 22 5.60 4.99 -2.01
C GLN A 22 6.78 5.94 -2.26
N SER A 23 7.54 6.31 -1.23
CA SER A 23 8.75 7.13 -1.42
C SER A 23 9.77 6.44 -2.33
N HIS A 24 9.89 5.12 -2.23
CA HIS A 24 10.78 4.33 -3.08
C HIS A 24 10.30 4.25 -4.54
N PHE A 25 8.99 4.11 -4.75
CA PHE A 25 8.40 4.18 -6.10
C PHE A 25 8.65 5.56 -6.72
N SER A 26 8.46 6.63 -5.96
CA SER A 26 8.73 8.00 -6.41
C SER A 26 10.21 8.22 -6.74
N ASP A 27 11.14 7.64 -5.99
CA ASP A 27 12.58 7.70 -6.32
C ASP A 27 12.91 6.95 -7.62
N VAL A 28 12.32 5.76 -7.80
CA VAL A 28 12.48 5.00 -9.06
C VAL A 28 11.92 5.77 -10.23
N GLU A 29 10.73 6.37 -10.10
CA GLU A 29 10.11 7.20 -11.17
C GLU A 29 10.99 8.40 -11.52
N ARG A 30 11.54 9.11 -10.52
CA ARG A 30 12.47 10.22 -10.77
C ARG A 30 13.68 9.77 -11.58
N ARG A 31 14.34 8.68 -11.18
CA ARG A 31 15.50 8.10 -11.90
C ARG A 31 15.12 7.57 -13.29
N TYR A 32 13.91 7.09 -13.44
CA TYR A 32 13.35 6.69 -14.72
C TYR A 32 13.18 7.91 -15.65
N CYS A 33 12.65 9.03 -15.15
CA CYS A 33 12.57 10.28 -15.91
C CYS A 33 13.96 10.74 -16.40
N ASP A 34 15.00 10.59 -15.58
CA ASP A 34 16.39 10.91 -15.98
C ASP A 34 16.85 10.06 -17.18
N ILE A 35 16.51 8.74 -17.21
CA ILE A 35 16.83 7.86 -18.34
C ILE A 35 16.05 8.29 -19.59
N LEU A 36 14.82 8.76 -19.45
CA LEU A 36 13.94 9.13 -20.55
C LEU A 36 14.15 10.57 -21.04
N SER A 37 14.97 11.38 -20.34
CA SER A 37 15.21 12.79 -20.67
C SER A 37 15.62 13.09 -22.14
N PRO A 38 16.28 12.18 -22.90
CA PRO A 38 16.53 12.39 -24.31
C PRO A 38 15.28 12.30 -25.20
N TYR A 39 14.15 11.74 -24.70
CA TYR A 39 12.94 11.48 -25.48
C TYR A 39 11.78 12.41 -25.12
N ALA A 40 11.65 12.80 -23.83
CA ALA A 40 10.60 13.69 -23.36
C ALA A 40 11.01 14.37 -22.04
N ASP A 41 10.32 15.47 -21.69
CA ASP A 41 10.47 16.10 -20.37
C ASP A 41 9.85 15.24 -19.26
N ALA A 42 10.31 15.47 -18.03
CA ALA A 42 9.93 14.64 -16.87
C ALA A 42 8.42 14.61 -16.62
N LYS A 43 7.71 15.73 -16.87
CA LYS A 43 6.26 15.80 -16.69
C LYS A 43 5.55 14.89 -17.69
N THR A 44 5.94 14.95 -18.96
CA THR A 44 5.40 14.10 -20.02
C THR A 44 5.67 12.63 -19.73
N VAL A 45 6.90 12.27 -19.32
CA VAL A 45 7.28 10.91 -18.94
C VAL A 45 6.40 10.37 -17.81
N SER A 46 6.18 11.17 -16.76
CA SER A 46 5.37 10.78 -15.59
C SER A 46 3.88 10.65 -15.93
N ASP A 47 3.32 11.60 -16.68
CA ASP A 47 1.90 11.57 -17.06
C ASP A 47 1.59 10.36 -17.97
N GLU A 48 2.45 10.08 -18.95
CA GLU A 48 2.31 8.91 -19.84
C GLU A 48 2.52 7.60 -19.07
N LEU A 49 3.48 7.55 -18.13
CA LEU A 49 3.65 6.39 -17.25
C LEU A 49 2.38 6.11 -16.45
N PHE A 50 1.80 7.13 -15.82
CA PHE A 50 0.56 6.97 -15.07
C PHE A 50 -0.60 6.47 -15.93
N ALA A 51 -0.70 6.92 -17.18
CA ALA A 51 -1.69 6.41 -18.13
C ALA A 51 -1.48 4.92 -18.45
N VAL A 52 -0.22 4.49 -18.65
CA VAL A 52 0.14 3.09 -18.86
C VAL A 52 -0.16 2.24 -17.62
N GLU A 53 0.24 2.68 -16.44
CA GLU A 53 -0.08 1.98 -15.16
C GLU A 53 -1.59 1.79 -15.01
N THR A 54 -2.37 2.85 -15.23
CA THR A 54 -3.83 2.81 -15.12
C THR A 54 -4.44 1.81 -16.11
N SER A 55 -3.95 1.77 -17.36
CA SER A 55 -4.44 0.81 -18.36
C SER A 55 -4.06 -0.64 -18.03
N ASN A 56 -2.91 -0.85 -17.40
CA ASN A 56 -2.40 -2.15 -16.99
C ASN A 56 -3.02 -2.70 -15.70
N MET A 57 -3.67 -1.84 -14.91
CA MET A 57 -4.15 -2.19 -13.56
C MET A 57 -5.06 -3.42 -13.56
N SER A 58 -5.98 -3.53 -14.53
CA SER A 58 -6.93 -4.65 -14.61
C SER A 58 -6.29 -6.01 -14.91
N GLN A 59 -5.08 -6.01 -15.52
CA GLN A 59 -4.38 -7.24 -15.95
C GLN A 59 -3.21 -7.58 -15.03
N LEU A 60 -2.45 -6.57 -14.61
CA LEU A 60 -1.21 -6.74 -13.85
C LEU A 60 -1.38 -6.50 -12.36
N GLY A 61 -2.42 -5.75 -11.96
CA GLY A 61 -2.64 -5.37 -10.56
C GLY A 61 -1.56 -4.43 -10.02
N TYR A 62 -1.38 -4.48 -8.70
CA TYR A 62 -0.44 -3.64 -7.94
C TYR A 62 0.94 -4.30 -7.81
N GLY A 63 1.96 -3.48 -7.52
CA GLY A 63 3.28 -3.91 -7.06
C GLY A 63 4.41 -3.71 -8.05
N GLY A 64 5.64 -3.95 -7.58
CA GLY A 64 6.87 -3.63 -8.31
C GLY A 64 7.03 -4.36 -9.65
N LYS A 65 6.45 -5.56 -9.82
CA LYS A 65 6.49 -6.29 -11.09
C LYS A 65 5.60 -5.62 -12.14
N ALA A 66 4.36 -5.28 -11.78
CA ALA A 66 3.41 -4.56 -12.64
C ALA A 66 3.97 -3.19 -13.05
N PHE A 67 4.52 -2.46 -12.07
CA PHE A 67 5.18 -1.18 -12.29
C PHE A 67 6.38 -1.31 -13.25
N THR A 68 7.23 -2.33 -13.08
CA THR A 68 8.38 -2.58 -13.98
C THR A 68 7.94 -2.79 -15.42
N ILE A 69 6.85 -3.55 -15.64
CA ILE A 69 6.30 -3.75 -17.00
C ILE A 69 5.82 -2.41 -17.57
N SER A 70 5.10 -1.62 -16.78
CA SER A 70 4.61 -0.30 -17.19
C SER A 70 5.75 0.68 -17.50
N LEU A 71 6.84 0.68 -16.73
CA LEU A 71 8.05 1.46 -17.03
C LEU A 71 8.63 1.09 -18.41
N VAL A 72 8.78 -0.20 -18.69
CA VAL A 72 9.35 -0.67 -19.98
C VAL A 72 8.41 -0.34 -21.14
N GLU A 73 7.12 -0.56 -20.99
CA GLU A 73 6.11 -0.26 -22.02
C GLU A 73 6.10 1.23 -22.36
N ASN A 74 6.03 2.09 -21.34
CA ASN A 74 6.07 3.54 -21.53
C ASN A 74 7.37 4.01 -22.18
N ALA A 75 8.52 3.47 -21.76
CA ALA A 75 9.82 3.81 -22.34
C ALA A 75 9.91 3.46 -23.83
N LEU A 76 9.43 2.27 -24.22
CA LEU A 76 9.41 1.84 -25.61
C LEU A 76 8.50 2.73 -26.46
N ARG A 77 7.33 3.13 -25.95
CA ARG A 77 6.40 4.04 -26.63
C ARG A 77 7.01 5.43 -26.81
N LEU A 78 7.51 6.06 -25.76
CA LEU A 78 8.09 7.40 -25.79
C LEU A 78 9.35 7.49 -26.68
N SER A 79 10.16 6.43 -26.71
CA SER A 79 11.34 6.39 -27.59
C SER A 79 11.01 6.04 -29.06
N GLY A 80 9.73 5.77 -29.40
CA GLY A 80 9.34 5.27 -30.71
C GLY A 80 10.02 3.93 -31.05
N TYR A 81 10.17 3.05 -30.05
CA TYR A 81 10.84 1.74 -30.13
C TYR A 81 12.32 1.82 -30.53
N ARG A 82 12.99 2.96 -30.30
CA ARG A 82 14.39 3.21 -30.67
C ARG A 82 15.34 3.24 -29.48
N MET A 83 14.83 2.96 -28.27
CA MET A 83 15.66 2.91 -27.06
C MET A 83 16.71 1.80 -27.16
N ALA A 84 17.94 2.10 -26.74
CA ALA A 84 18.99 1.10 -26.67
C ALA A 84 18.66 -0.01 -25.67
N ALA A 85 18.98 -1.26 -26.02
CA ALA A 85 18.74 -2.40 -25.13
C ALA A 85 19.41 -2.24 -23.76
N ALA A 86 20.54 -1.53 -23.68
CA ALA A 86 21.23 -1.21 -22.43
C ALA A 86 20.38 -0.32 -21.52
N ASP A 87 19.63 0.65 -22.07
CA ASP A 87 18.75 1.52 -21.26
C ASP A 87 17.49 0.77 -20.83
N VAL A 88 16.95 -0.12 -21.67
CA VAL A 88 15.87 -1.03 -21.27
C VAL A 88 16.32 -1.90 -20.08
N ALA A 89 17.53 -2.44 -20.13
CA ALA A 89 18.08 -3.21 -19.00
C ALA A 89 18.20 -2.37 -17.72
N ARG A 90 18.64 -1.11 -17.80
CA ARG A 90 18.67 -0.18 -16.68
C ARG A 90 17.29 0.05 -16.08
N ILE A 91 16.26 0.22 -16.91
CA ILE A 91 14.87 0.39 -16.46
C ILE A 91 14.37 -0.87 -15.73
N VAL A 92 14.66 -2.06 -16.27
CA VAL A 92 14.33 -3.33 -15.61
C VAL A 92 15.02 -3.44 -14.25
N ASP A 93 16.29 -3.04 -14.15
CA ASP A 93 17.03 -3.07 -12.88
C ASP A 93 16.47 -2.05 -11.86
N LEU A 94 16.01 -0.88 -12.32
CA LEU A 94 15.27 0.07 -11.47
C LEU A 94 14.01 -0.57 -10.89
N GLY A 95 13.17 -1.17 -11.72
CA GLY A 95 11.96 -1.85 -11.26
C GLY A 95 12.27 -3.01 -10.29
N LYS A 96 13.29 -3.82 -10.58
CA LYS A 96 13.76 -4.89 -9.69
C LYS A 96 14.27 -4.39 -8.33
N SER A 97 14.74 -3.14 -8.25
CA SER A 97 15.19 -2.59 -6.98
C SER A 97 14.06 -2.50 -5.96
N LEU A 98 12.81 -2.28 -6.41
CA LEU A 98 11.62 -2.25 -5.55
C LEU A 98 11.37 -3.59 -4.87
N LEU A 99 11.65 -4.72 -5.53
CA LEU A 99 11.48 -6.05 -4.94
C LEU A 99 12.50 -6.37 -3.83
N ARG A 100 13.50 -5.52 -3.64
CA ARG A 100 14.56 -5.65 -2.64
C ARG A 100 14.50 -4.58 -1.55
N LEU A 101 13.39 -3.84 -1.47
CA LEU A 101 13.21 -2.83 -0.43
C LEU A 101 13.42 -3.43 0.97
N PRO A 102 14.09 -2.74 1.88
CA PRO A 102 14.38 -3.26 3.22
C PRO A 102 13.11 -3.47 4.05
N ALA A 103 11.99 -2.83 3.71
CA ALA A 103 10.75 -2.81 4.48
C ALA A 103 11.01 -2.42 5.96
N THR A 104 11.85 -1.40 6.16
CA THR A 104 12.14 -0.89 7.51
C THR A 104 10.88 -0.32 8.13
N PRO A 105 10.46 -0.80 9.32
CA PRO A 105 9.28 -0.29 9.98
C PRO A 105 9.33 1.22 10.15
N LEU A 106 8.21 1.90 9.93
CA LEU A 106 8.06 3.32 10.21
C LEU A 106 8.26 3.59 11.72
N PRO A 107 8.65 4.82 12.10
CA PRO A 107 8.76 5.20 13.50
C PRO A 107 7.48 4.86 14.27
N GLY A 108 7.61 4.37 15.49
CA GLY A 108 6.48 4.06 16.37
C GLY A 108 5.71 2.76 16.07
N VAL A 109 5.91 2.14 14.89
CA VAL A 109 5.17 0.91 14.51
C VAL A 109 5.42 -0.23 15.49
N ARG A 110 6.68 -0.50 15.86
CA ARG A 110 6.99 -1.59 16.79
C ARG A 110 6.38 -1.35 18.15
N GLU A 111 6.46 -0.13 18.67
CA GLU A 111 5.90 0.30 19.93
C GLU A 111 4.38 0.14 19.94
N ALA A 112 3.70 0.56 18.88
CA ALA A 112 2.25 0.42 18.77
C ALA A 112 1.83 -1.06 18.72
N LEU A 113 2.49 -1.90 17.90
CA LEU A 113 2.19 -3.33 17.80
C LEU A 113 2.45 -4.06 19.14
N GLU A 114 3.51 -3.69 19.84
CA GLU A 114 3.84 -4.24 21.18
C GLU A 114 2.74 -3.91 22.20
N ALA A 115 2.27 -2.66 22.21
CA ALA A 115 1.19 -2.22 23.11
C ALA A 115 -0.16 -2.90 22.79
N LEU A 116 -0.34 -3.40 21.56
CA LEU A 116 -1.56 -4.02 21.08
C LEU A 116 -1.56 -5.56 21.13
N LYS A 117 -0.56 -6.20 21.75
CA LYS A 117 -0.45 -7.66 21.86
C LYS A 117 -1.67 -8.37 22.47
N GLY A 118 -2.51 -7.66 23.20
CA GLY A 118 -3.76 -8.20 23.76
C GLY A 118 -4.85 -8.42 22.70
N TYR A 119 -4.69 -7.89 21.51
CA TYR A 119 -5.62 -8.02 20.39
C TYR A 119 -5.12 -9.05 19.38
N ARG A 120 -6.01 -9.59 18.58
CA ARG A 120 -5.64 -10.38 17.41
C ARG A 120 -5.25 -9.45 16.27
N LEU A 121 -3.95 -9.36 15.97
CA LEU A 121 -3.41 -8.53 14.90
C LEU A 121 -3.28 -9.33 13.60
N VAL A 122 -3.65 -8.71 12.48
CA VAL A 122 -3.57 -9.31 11.14
C VAL A 122 -3.08 -8.26 10.13
N VAL A 123 -2.43 -8.71 9.07
CA VAL A 123 -2.12 -7.87 7.91
C VAL A 123 -3.20 -8.06 6.86
N PHE A 124 -3.70 -6.95 6.30
CA PHE A 124 -4.63 -6.93 5.17
C PHE A 124 -4.13 -5.92 4.15
N THR A 125 -3.49 -6.40 3.10
CA THR A 125 -2.74 -5.56 2.15
C THR A 125 -3.06 -5.91 0.70
N LYS A 126 -2.89 -4.91 -0.19
CA LYS A 126 -2.93 -5.12 -1.65
C LYS A 126 -1.53 -5.44 -2.17
N GLY A 127 -1.45 -6.15 -3.29
CA GLY A 127 -0.20 -6.34 -3.99
C GLY A 127 0.03 -7.78 -4.46
N GLU A 128 1.28 -8.06 -4.76
CA GLU A 128 1.72 -9.39 -5.19
C GLU A 128 2.10 -10.22 -3.97
N LEU A 129 1.57 -11.45 -3.92
CA LEU A 129 1.68 -12.32 -2.74
C LEU A 129 3.12 -12.53 -2.27
N LEU A 130 4.02 -12.87 -3.19
CA LEU A 130 5.42 -13.14 -2.85
C LEU A 130 6.13 -11.89 -2.32
N ASP A 131 5.85 -10.72 -2.92
CA ASP A 131 6.47 -9.46 -2.52
C ASP A 131 6.01 -9.04 -1.13
N GLN A 132 4.70 -9.07 -0.86
CA GLN A 132 4.16 -8.69 0.45
C GLN A 132 4.65 -9.61 1.57
N HIS A 133 4.66 -10.93 1.35
CA HIS A 133 5.24 -11.86 2.33
C HIS A 133 6.73 -11.61 2.55
N SER A 134 7.49 -11.35 1.47
CA SER A 134 8.92 -11.05 1.57
C SER A 134 9.19 -9.76 2.34
N LYS A 135 8.40 -8.69 2.10
CA LYS A 135 8.50 -7.44 2.86
C LYS A 135 8.19 -7.64 4.34
N LEU A 136 7.12 -8.37 4.65
CA LEU A 136 6.76 -8.67 6.04
C LEU A 136 7.87 -9.45 6.77
N MET A 137 8.50 -10.42 6.11
CA MET A 137 9.62 -11.16 6.71
C MET A 137 10.85 -10.25 6.92
N ARG A 138 11.20 -9.44 5.92
CA ARG A 138 12.35 -8.51 6.03
C ARG A 138 12.14 -7.42 7.08
N SER A 139 10.90 -6.96 7.29
CA SER A 139 10.58 -5.95 8.31
C SER A 139 10.81 -6.44 9.76
N GLY A 140 10.84 -7.77 9.95
CA GLY A 140 10.90 -8.36 11.28
C GLY A 140 9.64 -8.13 12.11
N LEU A 141 8.49 -7.89 11.45
CA LEU A 141 7.20 -7.68 12.13
C LEU A 141 6.30 -8.92 12.10
N SER A 142 6.67 -9.98 11.38
CA SER A 142 5.83 -11.17 11.19
C SER A 142 5.35 -11.82 12.48
N GLN A 143 6.13 -11.73 13.57
CA GLN A 143 5.78 -12.30 14.87
C GLN A 143 4.56 -11.65 15.55
N TYR A 144 4.19 -10.44 15.15
CA TYR A 144 3.03 -9.73 15.73
C TYR A 144 1.70 -10.18 15.12
N PHE A 145 1.73 -10.76 13.92
CA PHE A 145 0.53 -11.02 13.15
C PHE A 145 0.15 -12.50 13.12
N SER A 146 -1.09 -12.79 13.47
CA SER A 146 -1.65 -14.15 13.47
C SER A 146 -2.15 -14.60 12.09
N HIS A 147 -2.33 -13.66 11.15
CA HIS A 147 -2.80 -13.90 9.79
C HIS A 147 -2.30 -12.81 8.83
N VAL A 148 -2.09 -13.19 7.59
CA VAL A 148 -1.73 -12.28 6.48
C VAL A 148 -2.65 -12.56 5.32
N GLU A 149 -3.43 -11.56 4.92
CA GLU A 149 -4.31 -11.62 3.75
C GLU A 149 -3.80 -10.63 2.70
N VAL A 150 -3.40 -11.15 1.55
CA VAL A 150 -2.98 -10.35 0.40
C VAL A 150 -4.06 -10.44 -0.66
N VAL A 151 -4.58 -9.29 -1.09
CA VAL A 151 -5.68 -9.20 -2.05
C VAL A 151 -5.27 -8.39 -3.28
N THR A 152 -5.97 -8.61 -4.38
CA THR A 152 -5.80 -7.80 -5.59
C THR A 152 -6.35 -6.39 -5.43
N ASP A 153 -7.43 -6.23 -4.65
CA ASP A 153 -8.00 -4.93 -4.29
C ASP A 153 -8.79 -5.04 -2.98
N LYS A 154 -8.86 -3.93 -2.24
CA LYS A 154 -9.66 -3.82 -1.01
C LYS A 154 -11.04 -3.27 -1.34
N THR A 155 -11.95 -4.19 -1.67
CA THR A 155 -13.36 -3.92 -1.95
C THR A 155 -14.23 -4.37 -0.77
N GLU A 156 -15.51 -3.97 -0.73
CA GLU A 156 -16.47 -4.51 0.25
C GLU A 156 -16.49 -6.04 0.27
N ALA A 157 -16.41 -6.65 -0.92
CA ALA A 157 -16.42 -8.12 -1.05
C ALA A 157 -15.18 -8.76 -0.43
N THR A 158 -13.99 -8.19 -0.63
CA THR A 158 -12.73 -8.69 -0.03
C THR A 158 -12.68 -8.39 1.47
N CYS A 159 -13.21 -7.27 1.93
CA CYS A 159 -13.35 -6.95 3.35
C CYS A 159 -14.29 -7.94 4.07
N LEU A 160 -15.45 -8.24 3.48
CA LEU A 160 -16.37 -9.27 4.01
C LEU A 160 -15.75 -10.67 3.97
N SER A 161 -14.92 -10.98 2.95
CA SER A 161 -14.18 -12.23 2.87
C SER A 161 -13.18 -12.36 4.02
N LEU A 162 -12.42 -11.28 4.31
CA LEU A 162 -11.53 -11.23 5.46
C LEU A 162 -12.29 -11.51 6.76
N CYS A 163 -13.44 -10.85 6.98
CA CYS A 163 -14.27 -11.08 8.17
C CYS A 163 -14.68 -12.56 8.30
N ARG A 164 -15.07 -13.22 7.20
CA ARG A 164 -15.40 -14.65 7.18
C ARG A 164 -14.20 -15.52 7.52
N THR A 165 -13.05 -15.27 6.89
CA THR A 165 -11.78 -15.99 7.13
C THR A 165 -11.38 -15.91 8.59
N LEU A 166 -11.48 -14.72 9.18
CA LEU A 166 -11.12 -14.45 10.56
C LEU A 166 -12.20 -14.87 11.57
N ARG A 167 -13.41 -15.19 11.11
CA ARG A 167 -14.60 -15.49 11.92
C ARG A 167 -14.90 -14.35 12.90
N VAL A 168 -14.88 -13.13 12.40
CA VAL A 168 -15.18 -11.91 13.16
C VAL A 168 -16.32 -11.14 12.51
N GLU A 169 -17.20 -10.57 13.30
CA GLU A 169 -18.22 -9.65 12.79
C GLU A 169 -17.58 -8.32 12.37
N PRO A 170 -18.02 -7.68 11.27
CA PRO A 170 -17.46 -6.42 10.81
C PRO A 170 -17.32 -5.36 11.92
N ARG A 171 -18.36 -5.19 12.77
CA ARG A 171 -18.36 -4.21 13.86
C ARG A 171 -17.29 -4.45 14.95
N ARG A 172 -16.69 -5.64 14.97
CA ARG A 172 -15.62 -6.05 15.90
C ARG A 172 -14.23 -6.03 15.24
N LEU A 173 -14.15 -5.59 13.98
CA LEU A 173 -12.94 -5.41 13.21
C LEU A 173 -12.58 -3.91 13.17
N LEU A 174 -11.32 -3.60 13.42
CA LEU A 174 -10.74 -2.29 13.22
C LEU A 174 -9.70 -2.38 12.10
N MET A 175 -9.83 -1.54 11.07
CA MET A 175 -8.81 -1.36 10.03
C MET A 175 -7.94 -0.16 10.35
N VAL A 176 -6.63 -0.31 10.19
CA VAL A 176 -5.64 0.77 10.32
C VAL A 176 -4.90 0.87 8.99
N GLY A 177 -4.91 2.04 8.36
CA GLY A 177 -4.26 2.21 7.06
C GLY A 177 -4.11 3.66 6.64
N ASN A 178 -3.30 3.87 5.59
CA ASN A 178 -2.94 5.18 5.05
C ASN A 178 -3.74 5.59 3.81
N SER A 179 -4.51 4.67 3.19
CA SER A 179 -5.32 4.99 2.03
C SER A 179 -6.80 5.11 2.40
N PHE A 180 -7.34 6.34 2.23
CA PHE A 180 -8.78 6.54 2.48
C PHE A 180 -9.64 5.72 1.52
N LYS A 181 -9.22 5.62 0.24
CA LYS A 181 -9.89 4.86 -0.81
C LYS A 181 -9.90 3.36 -0.55
N SER A 182 -8.76 2.81 -0.17
CA SER A 182 -8.54 1.36 -0.10
C SER A 182 -8.75 0.79 1.30
N ASP A 183 -8.34 1.50 2.36
CA ASP A 183 -8.39 0.97 3.71
C ASP A 183 -9.64 1.43 4.47
N ILE A 184 -10.02 2.68 4.28
CA ILE A 184 -11.02 3.31 5.13
C ILE A 184 -12.43 3.12 4.58
N ALA A 185 -12.69 3.61 3.38
CA ALA A 185 -14.04 3.61 2.80
C ALA A 185 -14.66 2.21 2.70
N PRO A 186 -13.97 1.16 2.19
CA PRO A 186 -14.55 -0.18 2.09
C PRO A 186 -14.82 -0.84 3.44
N MET A 187 -14.01 -0.55 4.46
CA MET A 187 -14.24 -1.08 5.81
C MET A 187 -15.42 -0.41 6.51
N LEU A 188 -15.54 0.91 6.35
CA LEU A 188 -16.70 1.64 6.89
C LEU A 188 -18.00 1.20 6.23
N SER A 189 -18.01 0.93 4.91
CA SER A 189 -19.20 0.49 4.18
C SER A 189 -19.77 -0.84 4.67
N ILE A 190 -18.92 -1.74 5.16
CA ILE A 190 -19.37 -3.03 5.75
C ILE A 190 -19.70 -2.92 7.25
N GLY A 191 -19.63 -1.72 7.85
CA GLY A 191 -19.90 -1.48 9.27
C GLY A 191 -18.74 -1.76 10.21
N ALA A 192 -17.52 -1.96 9.71
CA ALA A 192 -16.30 -2.04 10.51
C ALA A 192 -15.88 -0.66 11.02
N SER A 193 -14.90 -0.62 11.91
CA SER A 193 -14.26 0.63 12.35
C SER A 193 -12.95 0.85 11.58
N ALA A 194 -12.52 2.11 11.49
CA ALA A 194 -11.29 2.45 10.79
C ALA A 194 -10.49 3.54 11.51
N VAL A 195 -9.17 3.42 11.42
CA VAL A 195 -8.21 4.46 11.80
C VAL A 195 -7.40 4.83 10.57
N TYR A 196 -7.52 6.09 10.17
CA TYR A 196 -6.78 6.68 9.07
C TYR A 196 -5.48 7.28 9.61
N VAL A 197 -4.35 6.84 9.07
CA VAL A 197 -3.01 7.33 9.41
C VAL A 197 -2.38 7.85 8.12
N PRO A 198 -2.61 9.12 7.72
CA PRO A 198 -2.12 9.65 6.46
C PRO A 198 -0.59 9.54 6.35
N PHE A 199 -0.12 9.03 5.22
CA PHE A 199 1.30 9.05 4.89
C PHE A 199 1.65 10.34 4.13
N HIS A 200 2.89 10.79 4.20
CA HIS A 200 3.32 12.09 3.63
C HIS A 200 3.29 12.15 2.10
N VAL A 201 3.19 11.00 1.43
CA VAL A 201 3.00 10.88 -0.01
C VAL A 201 1.91 9.85 -0.32
N THR A 202 1.02 10.20 -1.25
CA THR A 202 -0.06 9.31 -1.68
C THR A 202 0.02 9.12 -3.19
N TRP A 203 0.01 7.87 -3.64
CA TRP A 203 -0.03 7.58 -5.06
C TRP A 203 -1.30 8.18 -5.71
N LYS A 204 -1.14 8.79 -6.87
CA LYS A 204 -2.22 9.50 -7.59
C LYS A 204 -3.48 8.65 -7.79
N TYR A 205 -3.33 7.34 -7.98
CA TYR A 205 -4.44 6.39 -8.13
C TYR A 205 -5.26 6.19 -6.86
N GLU A 206 -4.68 6.43 -5.68
CA GLU A 206 -5.33 6.29 -4.37
C GLU A 206 -6.05 7.58 -3.92
N HIS A 207 -5.94 8.68 -4.66
CA HIS A 207 -6.65 9.90 -4.32
C HIS A 207 -8.17 9.70 -4.42
N THR A 208 -8.88 10.14 -3.39
CA THR A 208 -10.34 10.11 -3.30
C THR A 208 -10.83 11.23 -2.39
N GLU A 209 -12.11 11.51 -2.43
CA GLU A 209 -12.76 12.43 -1.48
C GLU A 209 -12.87 11.76 -0.11
N GLU A 210 -12.40 12.46 0.93
CA GLU A 210 -12.51 12.02 2.31
C GLU A 210 -13.83 12.47 2.92
N PHE A 211 -14.41 11.66 3.79
CA PHE A 211 -15.66 11.96 4.47
C PHE A 211 -15.61 11.64 5.97
N ALA A 212 -16.41 12.33 6.77
CA ALA A 212 -16.51 12.05 8.20
C ALA A 212 -17.45 10.87 8.44
N HIS A 213 -17.09 10.02 9.42
CA HIS A 213 -17.91 8.88 9.82
C HIS A 213 -17.77 8.60 11.34
N GLU A 214 -18.83 8.15 11.99
CA GLU A 214 -18.83 7.91 13.45
C GLU A 214 -17.82 6.84 13.90
N ARG A 215 -17.54 5.84 13.04
CA ARG A 215 -16.59 4.74 13.25
C ARG A 215 -15.20 5.03 12.69
N LEU A 216 -14.93 6.25 12.24
CA LEU A 216 -13.62 6.69 11.75
C LEU A 216 -12.92 7.51 12.82
N ARG A 217 -11.62 7.26 12.98
CA ARG A 217 -10.68 8.17 13.66
C ARG A 217 -9.51 8.44 12.73
N GLN A 218 -9.00 9.64 12.80
CA GLN A 218 -7.74 10.00 12.14
C GLN A 218 -6.71 10.32 13.22
N ILE A 219 -5.52 9.80 13.05
CA ILE A 219 -4.35 10.08 13.89
C ILE A 219 -3.21 10.52 12.99
N SER A 220 -2.27 11.27 13.55
CA SER A 220 -1.08 11.73 12.84
C SER A 220 0.10 10.78 12.98
N ASP A 221 0.11 9.97 14.02
CA ASP A 221 1.16 9.01 14.31
C ASP A 221 0.57 7.70 14.83
N ILE A 222 1.10 6.57 14.37
CA ILE A 222 0.62 5.24 14.74
C ILE A 222 0.75 4.95 16.26
N VAL A 223 1.65 5.64 16.95
CA VAL A 223 1.80 5.53 18.42
C VAL A 223 0.56 5.99 19.19
N GLU A 224 -0.33 6.77 18.58
CA GLU A 224 -1.60 7.19 19.17
C GLU A 224 -2.66 6.08 19.17
N LEU A 225 -2.49 5.04 18.34
CA LEU A 225 -3.47 3.98 18.14
C LEU A 225 -3.88 3.25 19.42
N PRO A 226 -2.95 2.85 20.32
CA PRO A 226 -3.34 2.17 21.58
C PRO A 226 -4.25 2.99 22.48
N ALA A 227 -4.17 4.33 22.41
CA ALA A 227 -5.02 5.21 23.23
C ALA A 227 -6.48 5.25 22.74
N LEU A 228 -6.77 4.75 21.53
CA LEU A 228 -8.10 4.65 20.94
C LEU A 228 -8.84 3.34 21.32
N LEU A 229 -8.18 2.42 21.98
CA LEU A 229 -8.63 1.10 22.45
C LEU A 229 -8.59 0.98 23.97
#